data_639e18e3468f899c44b6d423f9f326e8
#
_entry.id   639e18e3468f899c44b6d423f9f326e8
#
_cell.length_a   1.000
_cell.length_b   1.000
_cell.length_c   1.000
_cell.angle_alpha   90.00
_cell.angle_beta   90.00
_cell.angle_gamma   90.00
#
_symmetry.space_group_name_H-M   'P 1'
#
loop_
_entity.id
_entity.type
_entity.pdbx_description
1 polymer ?
#
loop_
_entity_poly.entity_id
_entity_poly.type
_entity_poly.pdbx_seq_one_letter_code
_entity_poly.pdbx_strand_id
1 'polypeptide(L)'
;MKNKKLKVLYSAPRIQKMVKSLAGKISCDYVKNNKSNKSLVVISVLKGAFIFTADLIRAVKISVQLEFVRISSYGSKKVSSGKLDAPLLLLPNLNDRDVLIVEDIVDSGRTISFLKEYICDQFKPRSLRVACLLNKKARREVNVKPDYIGFEVGNHFLVGYGLDSAEEFRHLPFLGMCE
;
A
#
# COMPACT_ATOMS: atom_id res chain seq x y z
N MET A 1 27.71 14.36 1.49
CA MET A 1 26.69 13.46 2.05
C MET A 1 26.84 13.46 3.57
N LYS A 2 25.91 14.08 4.30
CA LYS A 2 25.94 14.01 5.79
C LYS A 2 25.62 12.56 6.17
N ASN A 3 26.51 11.91 6.92
CA ASN A 3 26.31 10.56 7.48
C ASN A 3 25.09 10.56 8.40
N LYS A 4 23.89 10.36 7.86
CA LYS A 4 22.72 10.04 8.68
C LYS A 4 22.94 8.63 9.21
N LYS A 5 23.13 8.50 10.52
CA LYS A 5 23.15 7.17 11.16
C LYS A 5 21.77 6.55 11.03
N LEU A 6 21.71 5.40 10.39
CA LEU A 6 20.47 4.62 10.27
C LEU A 6 20.47 3.52 11.33
N LYS A 7 19.45 3.50 12.16
CA LYS A 7 19.21 2.42 13.11
C LYS A 7 18.23 1.42 12.47
N VAL A 8 18.67 0.18 12.26
CA VAL A 8 17.82 -0.86 11.68
C VAL A 8 16.70 -1.20 12.66
N LEU A 9 15.44 -1.01 12.22
CA LEU A 9 14.24 -1.37 12.98
C LEU A 9 13.74 -2.76 12.62
N TYR A 10 13.68 -3.06 11.32
CA TYR A 10 13.29 -4.36 10.79
C TYR A 10 14.32 -4.83 9.77
N SER A 11 14.99 -5.94 10.07
CA SER A 11 15.98 -6.55 9.17
C SER A 11 15.29 -7.20 7.95
N ALA A 12 16.04 -7.38 6.87
CA ALA A 12 15.54 -8.04 5.65
C ALA A 12 14.91 -9.42 5.91
N PRO A 13 15.52 -10.34 6.71
CA PRO A 13 14.89 -11.62 7.03
C PRO A 13 13.55 -11.46 7.78
N ARG A 14 13.44 -10.47 8.68
CA ARG A 14 12.20 -10.20 9.41
C ARG A 14 11.10 -9.72 8.49
N ILE A 15 11.42 -8.83 7.53
CA ILE A 15 10.50 -8.35 6.51
C ILE A 15 10.03 -9.51 5.64
N GLN A 16 10.95 -10.34 5.15
CA GLN A 16 10.61 -11.50 4.30
C GLN A 16 9.69 -12.50 5.02
N LYS A 17 9.93 -12.78 6.30
CA LYS A 17 9.06 -13.64 7.11
C LYS A 17 7.65 -13.04 7.23
N MET A 18 7.56 -11.73 7.47
CA MET A 18 6.28 -11.02 7.56
C MET A 18 5.54 -11.05 6.23
N VAL A 19 6.20 -10.76 5.10
CA VAL A 19 5.61 -10.79 3.75
C VAL A 19 5.03 -12.18 3.43
N LYS A 20 5.78 -13.25 3.70
CA LYS A 20 5.30 -14.63 3.51
C LYS A 20 4.06 -14.93 4.36
N SER A 21 4.04 -14.50 5.61
CA SER A 21 2.89 -14.66 6.51
C SER A 21 1.66 -13.92 5.98
N LEU A 22 1.86 -12.65 5.54
CA LEU A 22 0.79 -11.82 5.01
C LEU A 22 0.22 -12.41 3.71
N ALA A 23 1.10 -12.83 2.79
CA ALA A 23 0.72 -13.48 1.54
C ALA A 23 -0.08 -14.77 1.77
N GLY A 24 0.28 -15.56 2.80
CA GLY A 24 -0.48 -16.75 3.18
C GLY A 24 -1.90 -16.41 3.63
N LYS A 25 -2.07 -15.38 4.48
CA LYS A 25 -3.40 -14.90 4.92
C LYS A 25 -4.25 -14.42 3.74
N ILE A 26 -3.67 -13.56 2.89
CA ILE A 26 -4.34 -13.05 1.69
C ILE A 26 -4.78 -14.21 0.80
N SER A 27 -3.87 -15.15 0.49
CA SER A 27 -4.19 -16.31 -0.36
C SER A 27 -5.33 -17.14 0.23
N CYS A 28 -5.31 -17.41 1.54
CA CYS A 28 -6.35 -18.18 2.21
C CYS A 28 -7.71 -17.49 2.13
N ASP A 29 -7.76 -16.18 2.39
CA ASP A 29 -9.00 -15.41 2.38
C ASP A 29 -9.62 -15.32 0.98
N TYR A 30 -8.79 -15.12 -0.05
CA TYR A 30 -9.27 -15.02 -1.42
C TYR A 30 -9.64 -16.37 -2.01
N VAL A 31 -8.96 -17.47 -1.68
CA VAL A 31 -9.37 -18.83 -2.11
C VAL A 31 -10.74 -19.19 -1.54
N LYS A 32 -10.96 -18.93 -0.26
CA LYS A 32 -12.26 -19.22 0.40
C LYS A 32 -13.42 -18.45 -0.20
N ASN A 33 -13.20 -17.23 -0.66
CA ASN A 33 -14.24 -16.31 -1.12
C ASN A 33 -14.35 -16.22 -2.64
N ASN A 34 -13.37 -16.75 -3.39
CA ASN A 34 -13.33 -16.61 -4.86
C ASN A 34 -14.11 -17.71 -5.58
N LYS A 35 -15.45 -17.58 -5.64
CA LYS A 35 -16.32 -18.47 -6.42
C LYS A 35 -16.25 -18.26 -7.95
N SER A 36 -15.62 -17.17 -8.41
CA SER A 36 -15.64 -16.76 -9.82
C SER A 36 -14.41 -17.15 -10.62
N ASN A 37 -13.40 -17.76 -9.99
CA ASN A 37 -12.11 -18.13 -10.60
C ASN A 37 -11.36 -16.97 -11.29
N LYS A 38 -11.72 -15.72 -10.99
CA LYS A 38 -11.05 -14.52 -11.51
C LYS A 38 -9.82 -14.19 -10.68
N SER A 39 -8.77 -13.68 -11.32
CA SER A 39 -7.55 -13.20 -10.65
C SER A 39 -7.85 -12.05 -9.69
N LEU A 40 -7.14 -11.98 -8.57
CA LEU A 40 -7.12 -10.84 -7.68
C LEU A 40 -6.48 -9.64 -8.39
N VAL A 41 -7.15 -8.49 -8.41
CA VAL A 41 -6.54 -7.24 -8.90
C VAL A 41 -5.79 -6.58 -7.74
N VAL A 42 -4.49 -6.49 -7.88
CA VAL A 42 -3.61 -5.79 -6.92
C VAL A 42 -3.31 -4.41 -7.47
N ILE A 43 -3.68 -3.36 -6.72
CA ILE A 43 -3.40 -1.97 -7.05
C ILE A 43 -2.31 -1.48 -6.11
N SER A 44 -1.10 -1.31 -6.64
CA SER A 44 0.06 -0.82 -5.89
C SER A 44 0.16 0.70 -5.95
N VAL A 45 0.31 1.34 -4.79
CA VAL A 45 0.49 2.79 -4.72
C VAL A 45 1.97 3.15 -4.87
N LEU A 46 2.31 3.84 -5.93
CA LEU A 46 3.67 4.29 -6.20
C LEU A 46 3.98 5.59 -5.44
N LYS A 47 5.28 5.81 -5.03
CA LYS A 47 6.44 4.97 -5.34
C LYS A 47 6.75 3.97 -4.22
N GLY A 48 6.46 4.27 -2.95
CA GLY A 48 6.97 3.57 -1.78
C GLY A 48 6.63 2.08 -1.70
N ALA A 49 5.45 1.68 -2.20
CA ALA A 49 4.98 0.31 -2.10
C ALA A 49 5.62 -0.68 -3.11
N PHE A 50 6.45 -0.23 -4.07
CA PHE A 50 6.87 -1.08 -5.20
C PHE A 50 7.64 -2.35 -4.78
N ILE A 51 8.56 -2.25 -3.81
CA ILE A 51 9.33 -3.41 -3.33
C ILE A 51 8.42 -4.35 -2.55
N PHE A 52 7.61 -3.80 -1.63
CA PHE A 52 6.66 -4.59 -0.86
C PHE A 52 5.68 -5.32 -1.77
N THR A 53 5.13 -4.64 -2.78
CA THR A 53 4.22 -5.25 -3.77
C THR A 53 4.89 -6.37 -4.54
N ALA A 54 6.12 -6.15 -5.03
CA ALA A 54 6.86 -7.16 -5.78
C ALA A 54 7.09 -8.44 -4.95
N ASP A 55 7.49 -8.29 -3.70
CA ASP A 55 7.71 -9.45 -2.82
C ASP A 55 6.37 -10.12 -2.42
N LEU A 56 5.33 -9.32 -2.19
CA LEU A 56 4.01 -9.83 -1.83
C LEU A 56 3.38 -10.68 -2.95
N ILE A 57 3.35 -10.18 -4.20
CA ILE A 57 2.74 -10.89 -5.32
C ILE A 57 3.51 -12.17 -5.68
N ARG A 58 4.82 -12.21 -5.45
CA ARG A 58 5.63 -13.43 -5.63
C ARG A 58 5.39 -14.47 -4.54
N ALA A 59 4.87 -14.05 -3.38
CA ALA A 59 4.62 -14.93 -2.24
C ALA A 59 3.16 -15.42 -2.17
N VAL A 60 2.19 -14.75 -2.77
CA VAL A 60 0.79 -15.22 -2.82
C VAL A 60 0.65 -16.45 -3.73
N LYS A 61 -0.30 -17.33 -3.38
CA LYS A 61 -0.55 -18.60 -4.09
C LYS A 61 -1.85 -18.56 -4.91
N ILE A 62 -2.16 -17.39 -5.45
CA ILE A 62 -3.36 -17.14 -6.27
C ILE A 62 -2.97 -16.35 -7.50
N SER A 63 -3.78 -16.42 -8.55
CA SER A 63 -3.58 -15.60 -9.75
C SER A 63 -3.80 -14.12 -9.43
N VAL A 64 -2.89 -13.27 -9.90
CA VAL A 64 -2.87 -11.83 -9.65
C VAL A 64 -2.79 -11.06 -10.97
N GLN A 65 -3.59 -10.01 -11.10
CA GLN A 65 -3.43 -8.94 -12.07
C GLN A 65 -2.87 -7.72 -11.33
N LEU A 66 -1.75 -7.17 -11.79
CA LEU A 66 -1.07 -6.05 -11.12
C LEU A 66 -1.33 -4.74 -11.86
N GLU A 67 -1.74 -3.73 -11.12
CA GLU A 67 -1.91 -2.36 -11.58
C GLU A 67 -1.14 -1.41 -10.67
N PHE A 68 -0.72 -0.28 -11.21
CA PHE A 68 -0.02 0.76 -10.47
C PHE A 68 -0.79 2.08 -10.52
N VAL A 69 -0.88 2.75 -9.39
CA VAL A 69 -1.41 4.11 -9.30
C VAL A 69 -0.37 5.02 -8.67
N ARG A 70 -0.29 6.24 -9.16
CA ARG A 70 0.52 7.27 -8.52
C ARG A 70 -0.39 8.38 -8.03
N ILE A 71 -0.43 8.54 -6.71
CA ILE A 71 -1.16 9.62 -6.08
C ILE A 71 -0.10 10.58 -5.54
N SER A 72 -0.01 11.76 -6.12
CA SER A 72 0.77 12.83 -5.51
C SER A 72 -0.07 13.37 -4.35
N SER A 73 0.56 13.51 -3.18
CA SER A 73 -0.04 14.21 -2.04
C SER A 73 -0.18 15.71 -2.38
N TYR A 74 -1.14 16.04 -3.24
CA TYR A 74 -1.58 17.42 -3.43
C TYR A 74 -2.37 17.85 -2.19
N GLY A 75 -1.65 18.01 -1.09
CA GLY A 75 -2.09 18.81 0.03
C GLY A 75 -1.89 20.28 -0.33
N SER A 76 -2.95 21.07 -0.31
CA SER A 76 -2.96 22.55 -0.31
C SER A 76 -2.82 23.30 -1.64
N LYS A 77 -3.53 22.93 -2.70
CA LYS A 77 -3.97 23.98 -3.63
C LYS A 77 -5.48 24.19 -3.49
N LYS A 78 -5.81 25.42 -3.04
CA LYS A 78 -7.18 25.88 -2.88
C LYS A 78 -8.03 25.57 -4.10
N VAL A 79 -9.19 25.01 -3.84
CA VAL A 79 -10.30 24.86 -4.77
C VAL A 79 -10.63 26.26 -5.34
N SER A 80 -10.19 26.53 -6.55
CA SER A 80 -10.80 27.56 -7.39
C SER A 80 -11.53 26.82 -8.49
N SER A 81 -12.85 26.82 -8.44
CA SER A 81 -13.79 26.23 -9.41
C SER A 81 -14.34 24.82 -9.15
N GLY A 82 -14.72 24.45 -7.93
CA GLY A 82 -15.79 23.44 -7.73
C GLY A 82 -15.68 22.03 -8.35
N LYS A 83 -14.65 21.71 -9.13
CA LYS A 83 -14.31 20.38 -9.62
C LYS A 83 -12.92 20.03 -9.14
N LEU A 84 -12.82 19.04 -8.27
CA LEU A 84 -11.58 18.34 -8.02
C LEU A 84 -11.14 17.73 -9.35
N ASP A 85 -10.02 18.21 -9.91
CA ASP A 85 -9.27 17.45 -10.90
C ASP A 85 -8.71 16.22 -10.16
N ALA A 86 -9.55 15.22 -9.96
CA ALA A 86 -9.10 13.91 -9.51
C ALA A 86 -8.11 13.42 -10.55
N PRO A 87 -6.89 12.99 -10.16
CA PRO A 87 -5.96 12.43 -11.13
C PRO A 87 -6.68 11.28 -11.84
N LEU A 88 -6.70 11.31 -13.17
CA LEU A 88 -7.27 10.23 -13.96
C LEU A 88 -6.47 8.96 -13.67
N LEU A 89 -7.00 8.10 -12.83
CA LEU A 89 -6.41 6.80 -12.55
C LEU A 89 -6.81 5.85 -13.67
N LEU A 90 -5.84 5.45 -14.49
CA LEU A 90 -6.04 4.45 -15.53
C LEU A 90 -6.13 3.07 -14.87
N LEU A 91 -7.32 2.68 -14.47
CA LEU A 91 -7.60 1.37 -13.91
C LEU A 91 -8.41 0.52 -14.90
N PRO A 92 -8.21 -0.81 -14.92
CA PRO A 92 -9.07 -1.70 -15.69
C PRO A 92 -10.50 -1.71 -15.11
N ASN A 93 -11.42 -2.37 -15.78
CA ASN A 93 -12.76 -2.58 -15.23
C ASN A 93 -12.67 -3.44 -13.96
N LEU A 94 -13.06 -2.87 -12.82
CA LEU A 94 -13.04 -3.51 -11.51
C LEU A 94 -14.42 -4.07 -11.07
N ASN A 95 -15.45 -3.97 -11.92
CA ASN A 95 -16.77 -4.51 -11.58
C ASN A 95 -16.68 -6.03 -11.35
N ASP A 96 -17.30 -6.49 -10.27
CA ASP A 96 -17.30 -7.90 -9.84
C ASP A 96 -15.91 -8.53 -9.67
N ARG A 97 -14.88 -7.70 -9.45
CA ARG A 97 -13.51 -8.14 -9.17
C ARG A 97 -13.22 -8.06 -7.66
N ASP A 98 -12.34 -8.96 -7.21
CA ASP A 98 -11.69 -8.78 -5.92
C ASP A 98 -10.52 -7.84 -6.10
N VAL A 99 -10.43 -6.80 -5.27
CA VAL A 99 -9.43 -5.76 -5.36
C VAL A 99 -8.65 -5.66 -4.05
N LEU A 100 -7.33 -5.61 -4.14
CA LEU A 100 -6.40 -5.39 -3.02
C LEU A 100 -5.56 -4.16 -3.31
N ILE A 101 -5.76 -3.08 -2.54
CA ILE A 101 -4.85 -1.93 -2.53
C ILE A 101 -3.63 -2.29 -1.70
N VAL A 102 -2.43 -2.04 -2.23
CA VAL A 102 -1.16 -2.27 -1.53
C VAL A 102 -0.43 -0.94 -1.34
N GLU A 103 -0.15 -0.63 -0.08
CA GLU A 103 0.49 0.61 0.36
C GLU A 103 1.74 0.31 1.19
N ASP A 104 2.75 1.16 1.12
CA ASP A 104 3.94 1.06 1.97
C ASP A 104 3.65 1.48 3.41
N ILE A 105 3.03 2.63 3.61
CA ILE A 105 2.71 3.15 4.93
C ILE A 105 1.32 3.81 4.96
N VAL A 106 0.46 3.34 5.85
CA VAL A 106 -0.80 4.04 6.15
C VAL A 106 -0.58 4.95 7.35
N ASP A 107 -0.30 6.23 7.06
CA ASP A 107 -0.05 7.29 8.04
C ASP A 107 -1.35 8.06 8.35
N SER A 108 -1.66 9.17 7.68
CA SER A 108 -2.89 9.92 7.87
C SER A 108 -4.15 9.16 7.42
N GLY A 109 -4.01 8.24 6.49
CA GLY A 109 -5.11 7.47 5.88
C GLY A 109 -5.75 8.14 4.67
N ARG A 110 -5.40 9.39 4.34
CA ARG A 110 -6.03 10.17 3.27
C ARG A 110 -5.91 9.50 1.90
N THR A 111 -4.72 8.97 1.55
CA THR A 111 -4.48 8.27 0.28
C THR A 111 -5.40 7.07 0.11
N ILE A 112 -5.53 6.25 1.14
CA ILE A 112 -6.37 5.04 1.10
C ILE A 112 -7.85 5.41 1.09
N SER A 113 -8.29 6.42 1.87
CA SER A 113 -9.66 6.91 1.83
C SER A 113 -10.05 7.36 0.42
N PHE A 114 -9.23 8.23 -0.17
CA PHE A 114 -9.43 8.72 -1.53
C PHE A 114 -9.52 7.56 -2.55
N LEU A 115 -8.59 6.61 -2.51
CA LEU A 115 -8.60 5.47 -3.43
C LEU A 115 -9.84 4.60 -3.28
N LYS A 116 -10.25 4.33 -2.03
CA LYS A 116 -11.46 3.54 -1.78
C LYS A 116 -12.70 4.24 -2.30
N GLU A 117 -12.85 5.54 -2.03
CA GLU A 117 -13.94 6.36 -2.52
C GLU A 117 -13.94 6.38 -4.06
N TYR A 118 -12.81 6.70 -4.70
CA TYR A 118 -12.69 6.72 -6.15
C TYR A 118 -13.07 5.38 -6.80
N ILE A 119 -12.57 4.27 -6.25
CA ILE A 119 -12.86 2.93 -6.81
C ILE A 119 -14.35 2.59 -6.64
N CYS A 120 -14.96 2.90 -5.49
CA CYS A 120 -16.37 2.63 -5.24
C CYS A 120 -17.32 3.52 -6.05
N ASP A 121 -16.90 4.76 -6.37
CA ASP A 121 -17.68 5.69 -7.19
C ASP A 121 -17.66 5.29 -8.68
N GLN A 122 -16.52 4.79 -9.16
CA GLN A 122 -16.36 4.43 -10.58
C GLN A 122 -16.73 2.98 -10.89
N PHE A 123 -16.64 2.08 -9.92
CA PHE A 123 -16.79 0.63 -10.09
C PHE A 123 -17.58 0.02 -8.93
N LYS A 124 -18.07 -1.21 -9.17
CA LYS A 124 -18.72 -2.05 -8.15
C LYS A 124 -17.87 -3.31 -7.91
N PRO A 125 -16.72 -3.18 -7.22
CA PRO A 125 -15.88 -4.34 -6.94
C PRO A 125 -16.62 -5.32 -6.01
N ARG A 126 -16.40 -6.63 -6.19
CA ARG A 126 -16.95 -7.65 -5.29
C ARG A 126 -16.39 -7.55 -3.89
N SER A 127 -15.11 -7.25 -3.78
CA SER A 127 -14.44 -6.90 -2.53
C SER A 127 -13.34 -5.88 -2.75
N LEU A 128 -13.14 -5.00 -1.77
CA LEU A 128 -12.08 -3.99 -1.77
C LEU A 128 -11.38 -4.01 -0.41
N ARG A 129 -10.15 -4.52 -0.40
CA ARG A 129 -9.33 -4.65 0.81
C ARG A 129 -8.02 -3.89 0.69
N VAL A 130 -7.37 -3.66 1.82
CA VAL A 130 -6.12 -2.91 1.92
C VAL A 130 -5.07 -3.73 2.63
N ALA A 131 -3.90 -3.87 2.01
CA ALA A 131 -2.68 -4.38 2.65
C ALA A 131 -1.68 -3.24 2.80
N CYS A 132 -1.06 -3.12 3.96
CA CYS A 132 0.03 -2.17 4.16
C CYS A 132 1.24 -2.84 4.81
N LEU A 133 2.44 -2.39 4.41
CA LEU A 133 3.67 -2.81 5.06
C LEU A 133 3.74 -2.26 6.49
N LEU A 134 3.46 -0.96 6.63
CA LEU A 134 3.52 -0.22 7.88
C LEU A 134 2.18 0.45 8.21
N ASN A 135 1.71 0.27 9.44
CA ASN A 135 0.52 0.94 9.96
C ASN A 135 0.91 1.91 11.09
N LYS A 136 0.74 3.22 10.86
CA LYS A 136 1.11 4.28 11.77
C LYS A 136 -0.13 4.97 12.36
N LYS A 137 -0.70 4.36 13.38
CA LYS A 137 -1.98 4.83 13.96
C LYS A 137 -1.90 6.22 14.61
N ALA A 138 -0.72 6.58 15.16
CA ALA A 138 -0.56 7.82 15.93
C ALA A 138 -0.82 9.10 15.12
N ARG A 139 -0.74 9.03 13.80
CA ARG A 139 -0.96 10.16 12.88
C ARG A 139 -2.22 10.01 12.02
N ARG A 140 -3.12 9.11 12.41
CA ARG A 140 -4.35 8.85 11.65
C ARG A 140 -5.29 10.06 11.74
N GLU A 141 -5.68 10.59 10.58
CA GLU A 141 -6.61 11.71 10.45
C GLU A 141 -7.99 11.26 9.90
N VAL A 142 -7.99 10.19 9.10
CA VAL A 142 -9.18 9.63 8.49
C VAL A 142 -9.39 8.21 9.00
N ASN A 143 -10.62 7.83 9.33
CA ASN A 143 -10.92 6.50 9.88
C ASN A 143 -10.78 5.41 8.80
N VAL A 144 -9.54 5.01 8.54
CA VAL A 144 -9.18 3.91 7.64
C VAL A 144 -8.47 2.83 8.43
N LYS A 145 -8.98 1.60 8.31
CA LYS A 145 -8.37 0.40 8.91
C LYS A 145 -7.93 -0.52 7.77
N PRO A 146 -6.61 -0.76 7.60
CA PRO A 146 -6.14 -1.79 6.68
C PRO A 146 -6.58 -3.18 7.13
N ASP A 147 -6.87 -4.07 6.16
CA ASP A 147 -7.29 -5.45 6.41
C ASP A 147 -6.09 -6.35 6.71
N TYR A 148 -4.96 -6.06 6.06
CA TYR A 148 -3.72 -6.80 6.20
C TYR A 148 -2.60 -5.85 6.58
N ILE A 149 -2.01 -6.06 7.76
CA ILE A 149 -0.98 -5.18 8.33
C ILE A 149 0.31 -5.98 8.51
N GLY A 150 1.39 -5.47 7.96
CA GLY A 150 2.72 -6.01 8.15
C GLY A 150 3.26 -5.73 9.55
N PHE A 151 3.52 -4.46 9.83
CA PHE A 151 4.01 -4.01 11.12
C PHE A 151 3.23 -2.79 11.62
N GLU A 152 2.92 -2.80 12.92
CA GLU A 152 2.47 -1.59 13.62
C GLU A 152 3.71 -0.79 14.02
N VAL A 153 3.71 0.51 13.73
CA VAL A 153 4.86 1.39 14.03
C VAL A 153 4.44 2.65 14.76
N GLY A 154 5.34 3.14 15.61
CA GLY A 154 5.20 4.42 16.30
C GLY A 154 5.44 5.62 15.36
N ASN A 155 5.57 6.82 15.97
CA ASN A 155 5.77 8.05 15.21
C ASN A 155 7.25 8.27 14.80
N HIS A 156 7.86 7.28 14.14
CA HIS A 156 9.22 7.38 13.63
C HIS A 156 9.22 7.70 12.14
N PHE A 157 10.25 8.38 11.67
CA PHE A 157 10.52 8.55 10.26
C PHE A 157 11.33 7.35 9.77
N LEU A 158 10.74 6.57 8.87
CA LEU A 158 11.28 5.30 8.39
C LEU A 158 11.71 5.40 6.94
N VAL A 159 12.81 4.74 6.61
CA VAL A 159 13.38 4.65 5.25
C VAL A 159 13.80 3.22 4.93
N GLY A 160 13.97 2.93 3.66
CA GLY A 160 14.38 1.63 3.16
C GLY A 160 13.20 0.76 2.72
N TYR A 161 13.48 -0.31 2.02
CA TYR A 161 12.51 -1.26 1.47
C TYR A 161 11.36 -0.57 0.69
N GLY A 162 11.75 0.42 -0.15
CA GLY A 162 10.81 1.22 -0.94
C GLY A 162 10.57 2.63 -0.39
N LEU A 163 10.61 2.82 0.93
CA LEU A 163 10.46 4.13 1.54
C LEU A 163 11.71 4.99 1.38
N ASP A 164 11.51 6.29 1.29
CA ASP A 164 12.58 7.25 1.05
C ASP A 164 12.69 8.39 2.05
N SER A 165 13.82 9.08 1.93
CA SER A 165 14.04 10.44 2.42
C SER A 165 14.68 11.24 1.30
N ALA A 166 13.93 12.20 0.72
CA ALA A 166 14.38 13.00 -0.43
C ALA A 166 14.87 12.16 -1.63
N GLU A 167 14.09 11.14 -2.00
CA GLU A 167 14.34 10.15 -3.06
C GLU A 167 15.54 9.21 -2.80
N GLU A 168 16.17 9.27 -1.63
CA GLU A 168 17.26 8.38 -1.23
C GLU A 168 16.73 7.20 -0.38
N PHE A 169 17.53 6.15 -0.21
CA PHE A 169 17.33 4.98 0.68
C PHE A 169 16.32 3.93 0.22
N ARG A 170 15.53 4.12 -0.83
CA ARG A 170 14.52 3.12 -1.28
C ARG A 170 15.11 1.74 -1.54
N HIS A 171 16.39 1.67 -1.95
CA HIS A 171 17.11 0.44 -2.31
C HIS A 171 17.55 -0.41 -1.11
N LEU A 172 17.52 0.14 0.10
CA LEU A 172 17.96 -0.60 1.28
C LEU A 172 17.07 -1.83 1.53
N PRO A 173 17.64 -3.02 1.83
CA PRO A 173 16.85 -4.24 2.00
C PRO A 173 16.15 -4.34 3.36
N PHE A 174 16.31 -3.35 4.21
CA PHE A 174 15.77 -3.28 5.56
C PHE A 174 14.99 -1.97 5.78
N LEU A 175 14.24 -1.90 6.87
CA LEU A 175 13.63 -0.66 7.33
C LEU A 175 14.46 -0.07 8.48
N GLY A 176 14.89 1.16 8.32
CA GLY A 176 15.67 1.91 9.29
C GLY A 176 14.99 3.20 9.72
N MET A 177 15.36 3.68 10.90
CA MET A 177 15.02 5.02 11.39
C MET A 177 16.19 5.97 11.11
N CYS A 178 15.89 7.17 10.62
CA CYS A 178 16.84 8.28 10.60
C CYS A 178 16.94 8.86 12.03
N GLU A 179 18.16 8.83 12.61
CA GLU A 179 18.49 9.53 13.84
C GLU A 179 18.86 10.99 13.56
#